data_f7ac79b1ae85100164b15b7540c34225
#
_entry.id   f7ac79b1ae85100164b15b7540c34225
#
_cell.length_a   1.000
_cell.length_b   1.000
_cell.length_c   1.000
_cell.angle_alpha   90.00
_cell.angle_beta   90.00
_cell.angle_gamma   90.00
#
_symmetry.space_group_name_H-M   'P 1'
#
loop_
_entity.id
_entity.type
_entity.pdbx_description
1 polymer ?
#
loop_
_entity_poly.entity_id
_entity_poly.type
_entity_poly.pdbx_seq_one_letter_code
_entity_poly.pdbx_strand_id
1 'polypeptide(L)'
;MLTEQLTADAAALHQAILRHGGEVSPFFCGKELGWEHRRIARAMEELVAAGIMDPAAAVLPKPLKQRKTYTFPEIQAILADFPAFARAVHAVEHAAGRRLPTADLSALTELFDFHGLSPEALELLTAQCCDEAILRGEERPTARRIEKLGLEWARLGVRSQADAVAAIRRMVR
;
A
#
# COMPACT_ATOMS: atom_id res chain seq x y z
N MET A 1 12.52 34.17 -13.98
CA MET A 1 12.03 33.02 -13.23
C MET A 1 10.58 32.80 -13.61
N LEU A 2 10.34 31.81 -14.43
CA LEU A 2 8.98 31.33 -14.68
C LEU A 2 8.57 30.49 -13.47
N THR A 3 7.93 31.11 -12.50
CA THR A 3 7.05 30.39 -11.60
C THR A 3 5.87 29.96 -12.47
N GLU A 4 5.98 28.78 -13.09
CA GLU A 4 4.81 28.14 -13.66
C GLU A 4 3.79 28.07 -12.53
N GLN A 5 2.69 28.78 -12.68
CA GLN A 5 1.61 28.72 -11.71
C GLN A 5 1.03 27.30 -11.78
N LEU A 6 1.21 26.56 -10.69
CA LEU A 6 0.57 25.27 -10.53
C LEU A 6 -0.94 25.41 -10.70
N THR A 7 -1.56 24.42 -11.34
CA THR A 7 -3.03 24.33 -11.32
C THR A 7 -3.53 24.19 -9.89
N ALA A 8 -4.80 24.50 -9.69
CA ALA A 8 -5.44 24.32 -8.37
C ALA A 8 -5.31 22.88 -7.86
N ASP A 9 -5.39 21.90 -8.75
CA ASP A 9 -5.23 20.47 -8.39
C ASP A 9 -3.81 20.15 -7.93
N ALA A 10 -2.80 20.57 -8.70
CA ALA A 10 -1.40 20.33 -8.32
C ALA A 10 -1.06 21.03 -7.00
N ALA A 11 -1.53 22.25 -6.79
CA ALA A 11 -1.35 22.97 -5.54
C ALA A 11 -2.03 22.26 -4.35
N ALA A 12 -3.26 21.77 -4.55
CA ALA A 12 -4.00 21.03 -3.52
C ALA A 12 -3.33 19.71 -3.16
N LEU A 13 -2.83 18.97 -4.14
CA LEU A 13 -2.08 17.74 -3.91
C LEU A 13 -0.78 18.02 -3.16
N HIS A 14 -0.05 19.04 -3.56
CA HIS A 14 1.19 19.45 -2.87
C HIS A 14 0.93 19.79 -1.40
N GLN A 15 -0.13 20.54 -1.11
CA GLN A 15 -0.53 20.86 0.25
C GLN A 15 -0.90 19.60 1.05
N ALA A 16 -1.58 18.65 0.45
CA ALA A 16 -1.90 17.37 1.09
C ALA A 16 -0.64 16.57 1.44
N ILE A 17 0.35 16.53 0.54
CA ILE A 17 1.66 15.90 0.76
C ILE A 17 2.38 16.57 1.93
N LEU A 18 2.42 17.90 1.97
CA LEU A 18 3.07 18.66 3.04
C LEU A 18 2.41 18.43 4.40
N ARG A 19 1.08 18.27 4.45
CA ARG A 19 0.37 17.97 5.70
C ARG A 19 0.80 16.64 6.33
N HIS A 20 1.24 15.70 5.53
CA HIS A 20 1.80 14.43 5.99
C HIS A 20 3.33 14.47 6.18
N GLY A 21 3.96 15.64 6.12
CA GLY A 21 5.40 15.79 6.27
C GLY A 21 6.22 15.19 5.12
N GLY A 22 5.60 14.94 3.96
CA GLY A 22 6.25 14.34 2.80
C GLY A 22 6.51 12.83 2.91
N GLU A 23 6.07 12.18 3.99
CA GLU A 23 6.33 10.75 4.23
C GLU A 23 5.30 9.82 3.57
N VAL A 24 4.09 10.33 3.32
CA VAL A 24 2.98 9.59 2.72
C VAL A 24 3.05 9.68 1.20
N SER A 25 2.79 8.58 0.52
CA SER A 25 2.82 8.51 -0.94
C SER A 25 1.89 9.54 -1.58
N PRO A 26 2.34 10.28 -2.61
CA PRO A 26 1.52 11.30 -3.27
C PRO A 26 0.19 10.78 -3.80
N PHE A 27 0.19 9.57 -4.36
CA PHE A 27 -1.04 8.96 -4.85
C PHE A 27 -2.05 8.72 -3.71
N PHE A 28 -1.60 8.24 -2.57
CA PHE A 28 -2.45 8.06 -1.39
C PHE A 28 -3.04 9.40 -0.92
N CYS A 29 -2.24 10.46 -0.92
CA CYS A 29 -2.72 11.81 -0.60
C CYS A 29 -3.86 12.26 -1.54
N GLY A 30 -3.75 11.97 -2.83
CA GLY A 30 -4.82 12.25 -3.80
C GLY A 30 -6.08 11.44 -3.53
N LYS A 31 -5.95 10.18 -3.12
CA LYS A 31 -7.09 9.35 -2.72
C LYS A 31 -7.79 9.87 -1.46
N GLU A 32 -7.05 10.41 -0.51
CA GLU A 32 -7.63 11.09 0.66
C GLU A 32 -8.46 12.32 0.29
N LEU A 33 -8.11 13.01 -0.79
CA LEU A 33 -8.88 14.13 -1.34
C LEU A 33 -10.14 13.68 -2.08
N GLY A 34 -10.36 12.38 -2.22
CA GLY A 34 -11.48 11.83 -2.95
C GLY A 34 -11.33 11.86 -4.47
N TRP A 35 -10.12 12.01 -4.97
CA TRP A 35 -9.87 12.17 -6.41
C TRP A 35 -9.80 10.83 -7.14
N GLU A 36 -10.18 10.87 -8.42
CA GLU A 36 -10.02 9.76 -9.34
C GLU A 36 -8.55 9.62 -9.79
N HIS A 37 -8.19 8.42 -10.22
CA HIS A 37 -6.85 8.07 -10.68
C HIS A 37 -6.26 9.08 -11.68
N ARG A 38 -7.02 9.46 -12.72
CA ARG A 38 -6.55 10.39 -13.75
C ARG A 38 -6.23 11.77 -13.21
N ARG A 39 -7.05 12.26 -12.28
CA ARG A 39 -6.86 13.57 -11.66
C ARG A 39 -5.59 13.59 -10.83
N ILE A 40 -5.34 12.54 -10.06
CA ILE A 40 -4.11 12.37 -9.27
C ILE A 40 -2.90 12.30 -10.19
N ALA A 41 -2.97 11.47 -11.25
CA ALA A 41 -1.88 11.31 -12.19
C ALA A 41 -1.47 12.64 -12.84
N ARG A 42 -2.43 13.45 -13.31
CA ARG A 42 -2.16 14.78 -13.87
C ARG A 42 -1.50 15.72 -12.88
N ALA A 43 -2.01 15.76 -11.65
CA ALA A 43 -1.44 16.61 -10.61
C ALA A 43 0.00 16.21 -10.28
N MET A 44 0.28 14.90 -10.21
CA MET A 44 1.64 14.39 -9.98
C MET A 44 2.58 14.72 -11.14
N GLU A 45 2.13 14.54 -12.40
CA GLU A 45 2.91 14.90 -13.59
C GLU A 45 3.30 16.38 -13.57
N GLU A 46 2.36 17.25 -13.23
CA GLU A 46 2.60 18.68 -13.14
C GLU A 46 3.62 19.03 -12.02
N LEU A 47 3.51 18.40 -10.85
CA LEU A 47 4.47 18.58 -9.75
C LEU A 47 5.86 18.08 -10.12
N VAL A 48 5.97 17.00 -10.86
CA VAL A 48 7.25 16.49 -11.40
C VAL A 48 7.83 17.48 -12.41
N ALA A 49 7.00 17.95 -13.36
CA ALA A 49 7.43 18.93 -14.37
C ALA A 49 7.90 20.26 -13.75
N ALA A 50 7.27 20.67 -12.65
CA ALA A 50 7.66 21.88 -11.90
C ALA A 50 8.91 21.67 -11.01
N GLY A 51 9.46 20.47 -10.94
CA GLY A 51 10.61 20.15 -10.10
C GLY A 51 10.30 20.10 -8.60
N ILE A 52 9.02 20.05 -8.21
CA ILE A 52 8.57 19.99 -6.81
C ILE A 52 8.57 18.55 -6.31
N MET A 53 8.29 17.59 -7.17
CA MET A 53 8.22 16.16 -6.86
C MET A 53 9.29 15.40 -7.63
N ASP A 54 9.98 14.47 -6.93
CA ASP A 54 10.88 13.52 -7.56
C ASP A 54 10.04 12.55 -8.44
N PRO A 55 10.43 12.32 -9.72
CA PRO A 55 9.77 11.32 -10.56
C PRO A 55 9.67 9.93 -9.92
N ALA A 56 10.64 9.54 -9.10
CA ALA A 56 10.62 8.28 -8.36
C ALA A 56 9.49 8.19 -7.33
N ALA A 57 9.03 9.33 -6.81
CA ALA A 57 7.89 9.41 -5.87
C ALA A 57 6.54 9.40 -6.58
N ALA A 58 6.49 9.73 -7.87
CA ALA A 58 5.28 9.77 -8.69
C ALA A 58 4.88 8.37 -9.19
N VAL A 59 4.76 7.42 -8.26
CA VAL A 59 4.42 6.03 -8.58
C VAL A 59 2.91 5.86 -8.57
N LEU A 60 2.37 5.35 -9.67
CA LEU A 60 0.97 4.97 -9.79
C LEU A 60 0.78 3.49 -9.42
N PRO A 61 -0.32 3.13 -8.76
CA PRO A 61 -0.61 1.73 -8.51
C PRO A 61 -0.84 0.98 -9.81
N LYS A 62 -0.41 -0.27 -9.85
CA LYS A 62 -0.66 -1.16 -10.99
C LYS A 62 -2.15 -1.52 -11.04
N PRO A 63 -2.73 -1.64 -12.24
CA PRO A 63 -4.13 -2.06 -12.36
C PRO A 63 -4.37 -3.43 -11.71
N LEU A 64 -5.43 -3.55 -10.90
CA LEU A 64 -5.78 -4.81 -10.24
C LEU A 64 -6.11 -5.95 -11.21
N LYS A 65 -6.45 -5.62 -12.45
CA LYS A 65 -6.67 -6.61 -13.51
C LYS A 65 -5.39 -7.32 -13.94
N GLN A 66 -4.23 -6.70 -13.71
CA GLN A 66 -2.92 -7.26 -13.99
C GLN A 66 -2.39 -7.92 -12.71
N ARG A 67 -2.90 -9.10 -12.42
CA ARG A 67 -2.45 -9.88 -11.27
C ARG A 67 -1.31 -10.80 -11.67
N LYS A 68 -0.38 -11.02 -10.75
CA LYS A 68 0.72 -11.96 -10.93
C LYS A 68 0.59 -13.14 -9.97
N THR A 69 0.71 -14.34 -10.49
CA THR A 69 0.77 -15.57 -9.70
C THR A 69 2.22 -16.03 -9.59
N TYR A 70 2.66 -16.35 -8.39
CA TYR A 70 4.01 -16.80 -8.10
C TYR A 70 4.05 -18.31 -7.92
N THR A 71 5.06 -18.95 -8.51
CA THR A 71 5.36 -20.36 -8.23
C THR A 71 6.04 -20.52 -6.87
N PHE A 72 5.98 -21.71 -6.29
CA PHE A 72 6.63 -21.96 -5.01
C PHE A 72 8.15 -21.69 -5.00
N PRO A 73 8.94 -22.08 -6.03
CA PRO A 73 10.34 -21.68 -6.12
C PRO A 73 10.58 -20.17 -6.16
N GLU A 74 9.74 -19.43 -6.90
CA GLU A 74 9.82 -17.94 -6.93
C GLU A 74 9.55 -17.34 -5.56
N ILE A 75 8.55 -17.84 -4.84
CA ILE A 75 8.23 -17.39 -3.47
C ILE A 75 9.40 -17.65 -2.54
N GLN A 76 9.99 -18.84 -2.60
CA GLN A 76 11.14 -19.19 -1.76
C GLN A 76 12.34 -18.31 -2.02
N ALA A 77 12.63 -18.00 -3.29
CA ALA A 77 13.71 -17.08 -3.66
C ALA A 77 13.48 -15.68 -3.08
N ILE A 78 12.27 -15.16 -3.17
CA ILE A 78 11.90 -13.84 -2.63
C ILE A 78 12.01 -13.84 -1.11
N LEU A 79 11.52 -14.87 -0.42
CA LEU A 79 11.65 -14.99 1.03
C LEU A 79 13.10 -15.04 1.49
N ALA A 80 13.97 -15.70 0.74
CA ALA A 80 15.41 -15.77 1.02
C ALA A 80 16.10 -14.41 0.80
N ASP A 81 15.75 -13.70 -0.26
CA ASP A 81 16.35 -12.42 -0.62
C ASP A 81 15.86 -11.24 0.23
N PHE A 82 14.67 -11.35 0.82
CA PHE A 82 14.02 -10.30 1.60
C PHE A 82 13.62 -10.78 3.00
N PRO A 83 14.55 -10.81 3.97
CA PRO A 83 14.27 -11.30 5.33
C PRO A 83 13.15 -10.53 6.04
N ALA A 84 13.00 -9.23 5.77
CA ALA A 84 11.92 -8.43 6.35
C ALA A 84 10.54 -8.89 5.83
N PHE A 85 10.44 -9.25 4.56
CA PHE A 85 9.22 -9.82 4.01
C PHE A 85 8.94 -11.21 4.59
N ALA A 86 9.96 -12.04 4.76
CA ALA A 86 9.81 -13.34 5.41
C ALA A 86 9.25 -13.20 6.83
N ARG A 87 9.71 -12.21 7.61
CA ARG A 87 9.15 -11.90 8.92
C ARG A 87 7.68 -11.47 8.86
N ALA A 88 7.32 -10.66 7.86
CA ALA A 88 5.93 -10.26 7.64
C ALA A 88 5.03 -11.47 7.33
N VAL A 89 5.49 -12.41 6.52
CA VAL A 89 4.79 -13.68 6.25
C VAL A 89 4.60 -14.49 7.52
N HIS A 90 5.62 -14.61 8.35
CA HIS A 90 5.51 -15.28 9.66
C HIS A 90 4.49 -14.60 10.59
N ALA A 91 4.41 -13.28 10.56
CA ALA A 91 3.40 -12.54 11.31
C ALA A 91 1.98 -12.89 10.84
N VAL A 92 1.76 -13.03 9.54
CA VAL A 92 0.48 -13.46 8.97
C VAL A 92 0.15 -14.90 9.41
N GLU A 93 1.09 -15.82 9.32
CA GLU A 93 0.92 -17.22 9.74
C GLU A 93 0.58 -17.31 11.22
N HIS A 94 1.28 -16.55 12.06
CA HIS A 94 1.01 -16.48 13.49
C HIS A 94 -0.40 -15.95 13.77
N ALA A 95 -0.81 -14.89 13.10
CA ALA A 95 -2.14 -14.31 13.25
C ALA A 95 -3.24 -15.27 12.82
N ALA A 96 -3.06 -15.96 11.69
CA ALA A 96 -4.01 -16.94 11.16
C ALA A 96 -3.97 -18.28 11.92
N GLY A 97 -2.94 -18.52 12.74
CA GLY A 97 -2.76 -19.74 13.52
C GLY A 97 -2.44 -20.98 12.69
N ARG A 98 -1.93 -20.81 11.48
CA ARG A 98 -1.58 -21.90 10.57
C ARG A 98 -0.51 -21.47 9.57
N ARG A 99 0.19 -22.43 8.99
CA ARG A 99 1.02 -22.18 7.81
C ARG A 99 0.15 -21.88 6.61
N LEU A 100 0.63 -20.97 5.79
CA LEU A 100 -0.09 -20.56 4.57
C LEU A 100 0.15 -21.55 3.44
N PRO A 101 -0.90 -21.99 2.72
CA PRO A 101 -0.74 -22.74 1.49
C PRO A 101 -0.12 -21.86 0.39
N THR A 102 0.39 -22.49 -0.67
CA THR A 102 1.07 -21.79 -1.77
C THR A 102 0.21 -20.69 -2.39
N ALA A 103 -1.09 -20.87 -2.50
CA ALA A 103 -1.99 -19.86 -3.04
C ALA A 103 -2.00 -18.58 -2.20
N ASP A 104 -2.06 -18.71 -0.88
CA ASP A 104 -2.03 -17.56 0.05
C ASP A 104 -0.65 -16.90 0.08
N LEU A 105 0.43 -17.69 0.04
CA LEU A 105 1.79 -17.17 -0.07
C LEU A 105 1.99 -16.39 -1.38
N SER A 106 1.46 -16.89 -2.49
CA SER A 106 1.48 -16.19 -3.78
C SER A 106 0.76 -14.85 -3.70
N ALA A 107 -0.41 -14.78 -3.05
CA ALA A 107 -1.16 -13.55 -2.88
C ALA A 107 -0.40 -12.52 -2.04
N LEU A 108 0.22 -12.92 -0.93
CA LEU A 108 1.06 -12.03 -0.12
C LEU A 108 2.31 -11.56 -0.85
N THR A 109 2.92 -12.46 -1.62
CA THR A 109 4.08 -12.13 -2.45
C THR A 109 3.72 -11.12 -3.52
N GLU A 110 2.53 -11.22 -4.12
CA GLU A 110 2.00 -10.23 -5.06
C GLU A 110 1.85 -8.86 -4.39
N LEU A 111 1.33 -8.79 -3.18
CA LEU A 111 1.21 -7.52 -2.45
C LEU A 111 2.57 -6.86 -2.23
N PHE A 112 3.58 -7.63 -1.89
CA PHE A 112 4.94 -7.14 -1.65
C PHE A 112 5.68 -6.82 -2.94
N ASP A 113 5.83 -7.79 -3.84
CA ASP A 113 6.69 -7.70 -5.03
C ASP A 113 6.03 -6.94 -6.19
N PHE A 114 4.75 -7.17 -6.43
CA PHE A 114 4.04 -6.56 -7.55
C PHE A 114 3.40 -5.21 -7.20
N HIS A 115 2.70 -5.14 -6.06
CA HIS A 115 2.02 -3.91 -5.63
C HIS A 115 2.90 -3.00 -4.78
N GLY A 116 4.01 -3.49 -4.26
CA GLY A 116 5.00 -2.68 -3.56
C GLY A 116 4.64 -2.30 -2.13
N LEU A 117 3.77 -3.07 -1.45
CA LEU A 117 3.56 -2.90 -0.02
C LEU A 117 4.84 -3.28 0.73
N SER A 118 5.34 -2.38 1.58
CA SER A 118 6.51 -2.69 2.41
C SER A 118 6.20 -3.79 3.43
N PRO A 119 7.21 -4.52 3.92
CA PRO A 119 7.01 -5.49 5.00
C PRO A 119 6.34 -4.89 6.24
N GLU A 120 6.68 -3.66 6.61
CA GLU A 120 6.09 -2.92 7.72
C GLU A 120 4.60 -2.61 7.48
N ALA A 121 4.24 -2.26 6.25
CA ALA A 121 2.84 -2.08 5.87
C ALA A 121 2.06 -3.39 5.97
N LEU A 122 2.63 -4.52 5.57
CA LEU A 122 2.02 -5.85 5.69
C LEU A 122 1.83 -6.26 7.16
N GLU A 123 2.76 -5.95 8.03
CA GLU A 123 2.64 -6.19 9.47
C GLU A 123 1.50 -5.37 10.09
N LEU A 124 1.39 -4.09 9.73
CA LEU A 124 0.28 -3.23 10.17
C LEU A 124 -1.07 -3.70 9.61
N LEU A 125 -1.10 -4.14 8.37
CA LEU A 125 -2.27 -4.75 7.75
C LEU A 125 -2.76 -5.95 8.55
N THR A 126 -1.85 -6.82 8.94
CA THR A 126 -2.13 -8.02 9.72
C THR A 126 -2.65 -7.66 11.11
N ALA A 127 -2.03 -6.69 11.78
CA ALA A 127 -2.47 -6.20 13.08
C ALA A 127 -3.89 -5.59 12.99
N GLN A 128 -4.18 -4.83 11.95
CA GLN A 128 -5.51 -4.27 11.73
C GLN A 128 -6.56 -5.37 11.56
N CYS A 129 -6.26 -6.42 10.80
CA CYS A 129 -7.16 -7.56 10.64
C CYS A 129 -7.40 -8.31 11.95
N CYS A 130 -6.38 -8.42 12.81
CA CYS A 130 -6.53 -8.99 14.15
C CYS A 130 -7.50 -8.16 15.01
N ASP A 131 -7.33 -6.85 15.02
CA ASP A 131 -8.20 -5.94 15.77
C ASP A 131 -9.65 -6.02 15.28
N GLU A 132 -9.87 -6.04 13.97
CA GLU A 132 -11.19 -6.21 13.37
C GLU A 132 -11.83 -7.56 13.72
N ALA A 133 -11.05 -8.64 13.74
CA ALA A 133 -11.53 -9.97 14.12
C ALA A 133 -12.02 -9.97 15.57
N ILE A 134 -11.25 -9.37 16.49
CA ILE A 134 -11.63 -9.23 17.90
C ILE A 134 -12.96 -8.47 18.03
N LEU A 135 -13.12 -7.36 17.32
CA LEU A 135 -14.34 -6.55 17.34
C LEU A 135 -15.58 -7.31 16.84
N ARG A 136 -15.39 -8.31 15.99
CA ARG A 136 -16.47 -9.19 15.49
C ARG A 136 -16.69 -10.41 16.37
N GLY A 137 -15.93 -10.59 17.46
CA GLY A 137 -16.00 -11.78 18.31
C GLY A 137 -15.33 -13.01 17.67
N GLU A 138 -14.51 -12.82 16.64
CA GLU A 138 -13.71 -13.87 16.01
C GLU A 138 -12.39 -14.02 16.76
N GLU A 139 -11.92 -15.26 16.89
CA GLU A 139 -10.66 -15.53 17.59
C GLU A 139 -9.45 -15.04 16.78
N ARG A 140 -9.50 -15.21 15.46
CA ARG A 140 -8.39 -14.92 14.54
C ARG A 140 -8.90 -14.44 13.19
N PRO A 141 -8.13 -13.58 12.48
CA PRO A 141 -8.44 -13.25 11.09
C PRO A 141 -8.12 -14.44 10.19
N THR A 142 -8.77 -14.50 9.04
CA THR A 142 -8.43 -15.45 7.97
C THR A 142 -7.38 -14.85 7.04
N ALA A 143 -6.55 -15.70 6.43
CA ALA A 143 -5.59 -15.26 5.41
C ALA A 143 -6.29 -14.53 4.26
N ARG A 144 -7.45 -15.02 3.83
CA ARG A 144 -8.26 -14.40 2.77
C ARG A 144 -8.67 -12.96 3.12
N ARG A 145 -8.99 -12.69 4.38
CA ARG A 145 -9.34 -11.34 4.82
C ARG A 145 -8.15 -10.41 4.77
N ILE A 146 -6.97 -10.89 5.19
CA ILE A 146 -5.71 -10.14 5.12
C ILE A 146 -5.38 -9.81 3.67
N GLU A 147 -5.48 -10.79 2.77
CA GLU A 147 -5.27 -10.60 1.33
C GLU A 147 -6.24 -9.57 0.73
N LYS A 148 -7.52 -9.68 1.07
CA LYS A 148 -8.56 -8.77 0.58
C LYS A 148 -8.28 -7.32 1.01
N LEU A 149 -7.99 -7.09 2.28
CA LEU A 149 -7.66 -5.77 2.79
C LEU A 149 -6.35 -5.25 2.17
N GLY A 150 -5.37 -6.13 1.95
CA GLY A 150 -4.12 -5.81 1.26
C GLY A 150 -4.34 -5.31 -0.16
N LEU A 151 -5.25 -5.93 -0.92
CA LEU A 151 -5.62 -5.48 -2.26
C LEU A 151 -6.36 -4.13 -2.23
N GLU A 152 -7.20 -3.88 -1.25
CA GLU A 152 -7.84 -2.58 -1.04
C GLU A 152 -6.80 -1.50 -0.76
N TRP A 153 -5.82 -1.77 0.08
CA TRP A 153 -4.70 -0.87 0.35
C TRP A 153 -3.83 -0.63 -0.89
N ALA A 154 -3.55 -1.68 -1.66
CA ALA A 154 -2.83 -1.54 -2.93
C ALA A 154 -3.57 -0.60 -3.90
N ARG A 155 -4.90 -0.69 -3.95
CA ARG A 155 -5.74 0.20 -4.76
C ARG A 155 -5.65 1.65 -4.29
N LEU A 156 -5.53 1.88 -2.99
CA LEU A 156 -5.34 3.21 -2.41
C LEU A 156 -3.91 3.73 -2.56
N GLY A 157 -3.00 2.93 -3.09
CA GLY A 157 -1.60 3.30 -3.26
C GLY A 157 -0.75 3.22 -2.00
N VAL A 158 -1.22 2.50 -0.99
CA VAL A 158 -0.43 2.22 0.22
C VAL A 158 0.82 1.42 -0.16
N ARG A 159 1.99 1.90 0.26
CA ARG A 159 3.28 1.23 0.03
C ARG A 159 4.14 1.18 1.28
N SER A 160 4.21 2.28 2.01
CA SER A 160 5.05 2.45 3.19
C SER A 160 4.27 2.26 4.48
N GLN A 161 5.00 2.17 5.59
CA GLN A 161 4.42 2.19 6.92
C GLN A 161 3.61 3.47 7.17
N ALA A 162 4.12 4.63 6.72
CA ALA A 162 3.42 5.90 6.87
C ALA A 162 2.08 5.92 6.12
N ASP A 163 2.03 5.38 4.91
CA ASP A 163 0.79 5.20 4.15
C ASP A 163 -0.19 4.31 4.90
N ALA A 164 0.29 3.20 5.46
CA ALA A 164 -0.52 2.25 6.21
C ALA A 164 -1.14 2.89 7.46
N VAL A 165 -0.36 3.66 8.22
CA VAL A 165 -0.84 4.41 9.39
C VAL A 165 -1.93 5.41 8.98
N ALA A 166 -1.73 6.13 7.88
CA ALA A 166 -2.71 7.08 7.36
C ALA A 166 -4.00 6.38 6.91
N ALA A 167 -3.88 5.21 6.26
CA ALA A 167 -5.03 4.39 5.86
C ALA A 167 -5.84 3.92 7.07
N ILE A 168 -5.19 3.44 8.12
CA ILE A 168 -5.84 3.01 9.36
C ILE A 168 -6.58 4.18 10.02
N ARG A 169 -5.94 5.33 10.14
CA ARG A 169 -6.57 6.54 10.71
C ARG A 169 -7.82 6.98 9.96
N ARG A 170 -7.82 6.81 8.64
CA ARG A 170 -8.97 7.11 7.80
C ARG A 170 -10.16 6.20 8.08
N MET A 171 -9.91 4.92 8.39
CA MET A 171 -10.95 3.93 8.67
C MET A 171 -11.63 4.16 10.04
N VAL A 172 -10.96 4.83 10.97
CA VAL A 172 -11.46 5.10 12.34
C VAL A 172 -12.33 6.37 12.40
N ARG A 173 -12.35 7.16 11.34
CA ARG A 173 -13.21 8.35 11.21
C ARG A 173 -14.53 7.94 10.55
#